data_b3c9f6a0ea0adb0d86a6c7befcb7badd
#
_entry.id   b3c9f6a0ea0adb0d86a6c7befcb7badd
#
_cell.length_a   1.000
_cell.length_b   1.000
_cell.length_c   1.000
_cell.angle_alpha   90.00
_cell.angle_beta   90.00
_cell.angle_gamma   90.00
#
_symmetry.space_group_name_H-M   'P 1'
#
loop_
_entity.id
_entity.type
_entity.pdbx_description
1 polymer ?
#
loop_
_entity_poly.entity_id
_entity_poly.type
_entity_poly.pdbx_seq_one_letter_code
_entity_poly.pdbx_strand_id
1 'polypeptide(L)'
;MDRYFIVSKVGEGGFGSVYKAMDRQNADRLVAIKEVRLLGLPQQAMIEASDAFEREVAVLSQLDHPNLPRFYEHFQTPTSWYLVMDFIPGETLEEYQSKAPDGRLLLSEVLDIGLQLCPILEYLHAQNPPIIFRDLKPGNIMRTPTGQLDLIDFGIARYFKPGQAKDTVALGSLGYAAPEQYGKAQTTPRADIYSLGAVLHQLLTTRDPSDAPFDFPPLRPKSSHTPNDPGSLTTSIVDVLMDKLETLIASMLTMDVAKRPPDIAYVKQELQIISQLWSDIYRGYWRPQRGMSR
;
A
#
# COMPACT_ATOMS: atom_id res chain seq x y z
N MET A 1 3.21 25.77 23.41
CA MET A 1 3.09 25.54 21.95
C MET A 1 4.32 26.00 21.15
N ASP A 2 5.39 26.35 21.80
CA ASP A 2 6.58 26.90 21.11
C ASP A 2 7.56 25.86 20.56
N ARG A 3 7.26 24.57 20.74
CA ARG A 3 8.14 23.50 20.29
C ARG A 3 8.01 23.22 18.78
N TYR A 4 6.78 23.13 18.28
CA TYR A 4 6.53 22.82 16.89
C TYR A 4 6.19 24.07 16.08
N PHE A 5 7.02 24.36 15.09
CA PHE A 5 6.78 25.43 14.13
C PHE A 5 6.18 24.86 12.85
N ILE A 6 4.91 25.19 12.57
CA ILE A 6 4.22 24.74 11.37
C ILE A 6 4.83 25.40 10.13
N VAL A 7 5.29 24.58 9.19
CA VAL A 7 5.88 25.02 7.91
C VAL A 7 4.79 25.13 6.84
N SER A 8 3.99 24.06 6.69
CA SER A 8 2.91 24.00 5.70
C SER A 8 1.88 22.94 6.07
N LYS A 9 0.67 23.07 5.54
CA LYS A 9 -0.31 21.98 5.49
C LYS A 9 0.05 21.09 4.30
N VAL A 10 0.10 19.77 4.51
CA VAL A 10 0.51 18.80 3.49
C VAL A 10 -0.57 17.78 3.15
N GLY A 11 -1.63 17.70 3.95
CA GLY A 11 -2.77 16.81 3.69
C GLY A 11 -4.03 17.27 4.41
N GLU A 12 -5.19 16.84 3.91
CA GLU A 12 -6.50 17.01 4.52
C GLU A 12 -7.32 15.74 4.32
N GLY A 13 -7.98 15.28 5.38
CA GLY A 13 -8.84 14.10 5.37
C GLY A 13 -10.14 14.34 6.12
N GLY A 14 -11.00 13.33 6.17
CA GLY A 14 -12.35 13.45 6.75
C GLY A 14 -12.40 13.90 8.21
N PHE A 15 -11.38 13.60 9.00
CA PHE A 15 -11.34 13.95 10.44
C PHE A 15 -10.28 15.00 10.79
N GLY A 16 -9.48 15.51 9.84
CA GLY A 16 -8.46 16.47 10.19
C GLY A 16 -7.48 16.81 9.09
N SER A 17 -6.32 17.31 9.49
CA SER A 17 -5.28 17.81 8.59
C SER A 17 -3.91 17.29 9.00
N VAL A 18 -3.00 17.15 8.04
CA VAL A 18 -1.59 16.84 8.30
C VAL A 18 -0.75 18.06 7.98
N TYR A 19 0.13 18.41 8.90
CA TYR A 19 1.04 19.53 8.78
C TYR A 19 2.49 19.06 8.78
N LYS A 20 3.30 19.66 7.92
CA LYS A 20 4.75 19.63 8.03
C LYS A 20 5.17 20.66 9.06
N ALA A 21 5.99 20.27 10.02
CA ALA A 21 6.47 21.15 11.08
C ALA A 21 7.96 20.90 11.39
N MET A 22 8.60 21.86 12.07
CA MET A 22 9.95 21.76 12.63
C MET A 22 9.84 21.58 14.14
N ASP A 23 10.49 20.55 14.69
CA ASP A 23 10.66 20.33 16.13
C ASP A 23 11.89 21.11 16.62
N ARG A 24 11.67 22.32 17.16
CA ARG A 24 12.72 23.23 17.63
C ARG A 24 13.52 22.71 18.82
N GLN A 25 12.99 21.74 19.55
CA GLN A 25 13.71 21.14 20.68
C GLN A 25 14.60 19.97 20.25
N ASN A 26 14.48 19.51 19.01
CA ASN A 26 15.28 18.41 18.46
C ASN A 26 15.95 18.82 17.14
N ALA A 27 16.82 19.83 17.20
CA ALA A 27 17.66 20.31 16.08
C ALA A 27 16.85 20.65 14.80
N ASP A 28 15.68 21.28 14.95
CA ASP A 28 14.77 21.64 13.86
C ASP A 28 14.38 20.46 12.96
N ARG A 29 14.35 19.25 13.54
CA ARG A 29 13.95 18.06 12.83
C ARG A 29 12.57 18.24 12.21
N LEU A 30 12.41 17.83 10.94
CA LEU A 30 11.12 17.83 10.27
C LEU A 30 10.25 16.70 10.81
N VAL A 31 9.01 17.05 11.16
CA VAL A 31 7.98 16.12 11.64
C VAL A 31 6.68 16.33 10.89
N ALA A 32 5.87 15.28 10.80
CA ALA A 32 4.48 15.35 10.42
C ALA A 32 3.62 15.44 11.69
N ILE A 33 2.70 16.40 11.71
CA ILE A 33 1.70 16.54 12.78
C ILE A 33 0.34 16.28 12.18
N LYS A 34 -0.25 15.14 12.53
CA LYS A 34 -1.63 14.78 12.16
C LYS A 34 -2.59 15.35 13.21
N GLU A 35 -3.45 16.25 12.79
CA GLU A 35 -4.53 16.83 13.60
C GLU A 35 -5.82 16.03 13.38
N VAL A 36 -6.48 15.65 14.45
CA VAL A 36 -7.85 15.12 14.45
C VAL A 36 -8.75 16.14 15.13
N ARG A 37 -9.67 16.76 14.39
CA ARG A 37 -10.59 17.79 14.89
C ARG A 37 -11.80 17.17 15.56
N LEU A 38 -12.09 17.62 16.78
CA LEU A 38 -13.23 17.14 17.57
C LEU A 38 -14.37 18.17 17.61
N LEU A 39 -14.04 19.44 17.40
CA LEU A 39 -15.02 20.53 17.49
C LEU A 39 -16.11 20.39 16.43
N GLY A 40 -17.36 20.39 16.88
CA GLY A 40 -18.54 20.32 16.00
C GLY A 40 -18.93 18.90 15.57
N LEU A 41 -18.20 17.87 16.02
CA LEU A 41 -18.60 16.49 15.77
C LEU A 41 -19.81 16.09 16.63
N PRO A 42 -20.77 15.33 16.09
CA PRO A 42 -21.77 14.63 16.90
C PRO A 42 -21.11 13.68 17.90
N GLN A 43 -21.77 13.43 19.03
CA GLN A 43 -21.21 12.58 20.10
C GLN A 43 -20.73 11.21 19.61
N GLN A 44 -21.49 10.57 18.72
CA GLN A 44 -21.09 9.28 18.14
C GLN A 44 -19.82 9.39 17.32
N ALA A 45 -19.67 10.42 16.48
CA ALA A 45 -18.47 10.67 15.68
C ALA A 45 -17.26 11.02 16.55
N MET A 46 -17.45 11.69 17.69
CA MET A 46 -16.39 11.93 18.67
C MET A 46 -15.86 10.61 19.27
N ILE A 47 -16.75 9.70 19.64
CA ILE A 47 -16.37 8.39 20.17
C ILE A 47 -15.57 7.61 19.12
N GLU A 48 -16.05 7.58 17.88
CA GLU A 48 -15.38 6.87 16.76
C GLU A 48 -14.00 7.46 16.47
N ALA A 49 -13.88 8.81 16.46
CA ALA A 49 -12.60 9.50 16.28
C ALA A 49 -11.64 9.23 17.45
N SER A 50 -12.15 9.21 18.70
CA SER A 50 -11.36 8.85 19.88
C SER A 50 -10.80 7.44 19.78
N ASP A 51 -11.67 6.49 19.51
CA ASP A 51 -11.28 5.08 19.38
C ASP A 51 -10.28 4.87 18.22
N ALA A 52 -10.43 5.60 17.12
CA ALA A 52 -9.50 5.54 16.00
C ALA A 52 -8.13 6.11 16.38
N PHE A 53 -8.12 7.28 17.04
CA PHE A 53 -6.89 7.93 17.49
C PHE A 53 -6.13 7.08 18.50
N GLU A 54 -6.80 6.55 19.52
CA GLU A 54 -6.18 5.69 20.54
C GLU A 54 -5.59 4.42 19.91
N ARG A 55 -6.29 3.82 18.94
CA ARG A 55 -5.76 2.67 18.20
C ARG A 55 -4.52 3.04 17.39
N GLU A 56 -4.52 4.17 16.68
CA GLU A 56 -3.38 4.64 15.89
C GLU A 56 -2.16 4.88 16.79
N VAL A 57 -2.34 5.54 17.93
CA VAL A 57 -1.28 5.73 18.94
C VAL A 57 -0.75 4.39 19.45
N ALA A 58 -1.64 3.47 19.83
CA ALA A 58 -1.26 2.17 20.36
C ALA A 58 -0.49 1.31 19.36
N VAL A 59 -0.83 1.39 18.07
CA VAL A 59 -0.12 0.68 16.99
C VAL A 59 1.23 1.35 16.73
N LEU A 60 1.23 2.64 16.42
CA LEU A 60 2.45 3.37 16.02
C LEU A 60 3.53 3.38 17.11
N SER A 61 3.13 3.46 18.40
CA SER A 61 4.09 3.50 19.50
C SER A 61 4.91 2.22 19.67
N GLN A 62 4.51 1.11 19.06
CA GLN A 62 5.18 -0.19 19.13
C GLN A 62 5.96 -0.55 17.88
N LEU A 63 5.82 0.24 16.81
CA LEU A 63 6.45 -0.05 15.54
C LEU A 63 7.83 0.59 15.44
N ASP A 64 8.81 -0.20 14.98
CA ASP A 64 10.17 0.25 14.64
C ASP A 64 10.59 -0.45 13.35
N HIS A 65 10.42 0.24 12.23
CA HIS A 65 10.75 -0.27 10.90
C HIS A 65 11.20 0.89 9.99
N PRO A 66 12.25 0.74 9.17
CA PRO A 66 12.82 1.82 8.36
C PRO A 66 11.85 2.43 7.34
N ASN A 67 10.77 1.72 6.99
CA ASN A 67 9.76 2.14 6.01
C ASN A 67 8.41 2.49 6.66
N LEU A 68 8.43 2.77 7.96
CA LEU A 68 7.26 3.26 8.71
C LEU A 68 7.63 4.55 9.42
N PRO A 69 6.73 5.54 9.51
CA PRO A 69 7.00 6.77 10.26
C PRO A 69 7.18 6.45 11.74
N ARG A 70 8.31 6.87 12.30
CA ARG A 70 8.55 6.75 13.73
C ARG A 70 7.60 7.67 14.48
N PHE A 71 6.86 7.13 15.45
CA PHE A 71 6.02 7.89 16.37
C PHE A 71 6.90 8.56 17.44
N TYR A 72 6.60 9.83 17.77
CA TYR A 72 7.31 10.59 18.79
C TYR A 72 6.48 10.86 20.02
N GLU A 73 5.32 11.46 19.83
CA GLU A 73 4.38 11.78 20.90
C GLU A 73 2.99 12.10 20.37
N HIS A 74 2.05 12.19 21.28
CA HIS A 74 0.74 12.74 21.02
C HIS A 74 0.37 13.75 22.11
N PHE A 75 -0.47 14.72 21.78
CA PHE A 75 -1.00 15.69 22.72
C PHE A 75 -2.40 16.14 22.31
N GLN A 76 -3.08 16.80 23.23
CA GLN A 76 -4.47 17.19 23.08
C GLN A 76 -4.65 18.67 23.38
N THR A 77 -5.62 19.27 22.69
CA THR A 77 -6.21 20.57 23.01
C THR A 77 -7.71 20.39 23.25
N PRO A 78 -8.45 21.40 23.74
CA PRO A 78 -9.90 21.27 23.90
C PRO A 78 -10.67 20.97 22.61
N THR A 79 -10.08 21.21 21.44
CA THR A 79 -10.74 21.11 20.13
C THR A 79 -10.14 20.07 19.19
N SER A 80 -8.94 19.57 19.46
CA SER A 80 -8.21 18.69 18.55
C SER A 80 -7.22 17.80 19.29
N TRP A 81 -6.95 16.65 18.72
CA TRP A 81 -5.84 15.77 19.10
C TRP A 81 -4.77 15.78 18.02
N TYR A 82 -3.53 15.56 18.45
CA TYR A 82 -2.36 15.65 17.58
C TYR A 82 -1.45 14.45 17.76
N LEU A 83 -1.04 13.88 16.63
CA LEU A 83 0.00 12.85 16.53
C LEU A 83 1.24 13.46 15.90
N VAL A 84 2.40 13.25 16.51
CA VAL A 84 3.70 13.71 15.98
C VAL A 84 4.52 12.52 15.57
N MET A 85 4.96 12.50 14.32
CA MET A 85 5.72 11.40 13.73
C MET A 85 6.74 11.92 12.71
N ASP A 86 7.54 11.03 12.14
CA ASP A 86 8.46 11.38 11.05
C ASP A 86 7.72 12.03 9.88
N PHE A 87 8.32 13.09 9.35
CA PHE A 87 7.90 13.63 8.06
C PHE A 87 8.63 12.86 6.94
N ILE A 88 7.89 12.11 6.15
CA ILE A 88 8.40 11.38 4.99
C ILE A 88 8.41 12.33 3.80
N PRO A 89 9.60 12.71 3.27
CA PRO A 89 9.68 13.58 2.09
C PRO A 89 9.35 12.79 0.83
N GLY A 90 8.69 13.43 -0.13
CA GLY A 90 8.34 12.80 -1.40
C GLY A 90 6.92 13.09 -1.80
N GLU A 91 6.33 12.16 -2.52
CA GLU A 91 4.97 12.21 -3.02
C GLU A 91 4.25 10.88 -2.77
N THR A 92 2.94 10.89 -2.75
CA THR A 92 2.17 9.64 -2.68
C THR A 92 2.32 8.84 -3.98
N LEU A 93 2.14 7.53 -3.90
CA LEU A 93 2.15 6.68 -5.10
C LEU A 93 1.00 7.04 -6.06
N GLU A 94 -0.09 7.60 -5.55
CA GLU A 94 -1.20 8.16 -6.33
C GLU A 94 -0.75 9.38 -7.14
N GLU A 95 -0.05 10.34 -6.50
CA GLU A 95 0.52 11.50 -7.18
C GLU A 95 1.60 11.10 -8.19
N TYR A 96 2.43 10.10 -7.83
CA TYR A 96 3.44 9.57 -8.74
C TYR A 96 2.82 8.93 -9.98
N GLN A 97 1.81 8.08 -9.80
CA GLN A 97 1.08 7.45 -10.90
C GLN A 97 0.41 8.49 -11.81
N SER A 98 -0.19 9.54 -11.23
CA SER A 98 -0.85 10.59 -12.02
C SER A 98 0.08 11.36 -12.97
N LYS A 99 1.39 11.37 -12.69
CA LYS A 99 2.43 12.01 -13.53
C LYS A 99 3.00 11.07 -14.60
N ALA A 100 2.71 9.77 -14.50
CA ALA A 100 3.16 8.80 -15.49
C ALA A 100 2.43 8.98 -16.83
N PRO A 101 3.07 8.68 -17.96
CA PRO A 101 2.41 8.68 -19.27
C PRO A 101 1.16 7.80 -19.23
N ASP A 102 0.01 8.35 -19.59
CA ASP A 102 -1.30 7.69 -19.54
C ASP A 102 -1.66 7.10 -18.17
N GLY A 103 -1.03 7.58 -17.06
CA GLY A 103 -1.23 7.07 -15.71
C GLY A 103 -0.73 5.65 -15.48
N ARG A 104 0.04 5.08 -16.41
CA ARG A 104 0.52 3.70 -16.35
C ARG A 104 1.99 3.63 -15.96
N LEU A 105 2.32 2.82 -14.98
CA LEU A 105 3.69 2.52 -14.61
C LEU A 105 4.27 1.37 -15.45
N LEU A 106 5.59 1.35 -15.59
CA LEU A 106 6.27 0.23 -16.21
C LEU A 106 6.15 -1.03 -15.35
N LEU A 107 6.11 -2.19 -16.00
CA LEU A 107 6.05 -3.47 -15.30
C LEU A 107 7.17 -3.63 -14.26
N SER A 108 8.40 -3.22 -14.61
CA SER A 108 9.54 -3.25 -13.69
C SER A 108 9.33 -2.40 -12.44
N GLU A 109 8.71 -1.22 -12.59
CA GLU A 109 8.37 -0.35 -11.45
C GLU A 109 7.30 -0.98 -10.57
N VAL A 110 6.25 -1.57 -11.17
CA VAL A 110 5.17 -2.21 -10.41
C VAL A 110 5.70 -3.43 -9.64
N LEU A 111 6.59 -4.22 -10.24
CA LEU A 111 7.24 -5.34 -9.54
C LEU A 111 8.11 -4.86 -8.39
N ASP A 112 8.89 -3.78 -8.60
CA ASP A 112 9.70 -3.17 -7.54
C ASP A 112 8.84 -2.64 -6.39
N ILE A 113 7.75 -1.95 -6.70
CA ILE A 113 6.76 -1.48 -5.72
C ILE A 113 6.22 -2.65 -4.89
N GLY A 114 5.77 -3.72 -5.53
CA GLY A 114 5.28 -4.90 -4.83
C GLY A 114 6.34 -5.52 -3.92
N LEU A 115 7.59 -5.63 -4.41
CA LEU A 115 8.72 -6.18 -3.65
C LEU A 115 9.14 -5.30 -2.46
N GLN A 116 8.99 -3.98 -2.55
CA GLN A 116 9.25 -3.07 -1.43
C GLN A 116 8.11 -3.09 -0.38
N LEU A 117 6.86 -3.25 -0.79
CA LEU A 117 5.71 -3.29 0.13
C LEU A 117 5.64 -4.61 0.92
N CYS A 118 6.02 -5.73 0.31
CA CYS A 118 5.97 -7.03 0.98
C CYS A 118 6.72 -7.09 2.31
N PRO A 119 7.99 -6.63 2.46
CA PRO A 119 8.70 -6.65 3.75
C PRO A 119 8.02 -5.81 4.83
N ILE A 120 7.38 -4.70 4.45
CA ILE A 120 6.67 -3.83 5.40
C ILE A 120 5.44 -4.56 5.94
N LEU A 121 4.64 -5.16 5.07
CA LEU A 121 3.48 -5.96 5.47
C LEU A 121 3.91 -7.22 6.24
N GLU A 122 5.00 -7.88 5.84
CA GLU A 122 5.57 -9.02 6.56
C GLU A 122 5.93 -8.65 8.01
N TYR A 123 6.56 -7.48 8.20
CA TYR A 123 6.88 -6.94 9.53
C TYR A 123 5.62 -6.70 10.38
N LEU A 124 4.57 -6.09 9.81
CA LEU A 124 3.31 -5.85 10.51
C LEU A 124 2.61 -7.16 10.89
N HIS A 125 2.56 -8.11 9.96
CA HIS A 125 1.92 -9.40 10.17
C HIS A 125 2.69 -10.31 11.15
N ALA A 126 4.01 -10.10 11.32
CA ALA A 126 4.85 -10.82 12.27
C ALA A 126 4.74 -10.29 13.71
N GLN A 127 4.04 -9.19 13.95
CA GLN A 127 3.82 -8.68 15.31
C GLN A 127 2.98 -9.69 16.13
N ASN A 128 3.05 -9.59 17.45
CA ASN A 128 2.28 -10.45 18.35
C ASN A 128 1.42 -9.60 19.32
N PRO A 129 0.12 -9.51 19.09
CA PRO A 129 -0.66 -10.10 17.98
C PRO A 129 -0.38 -9.42 16.63
N PRO A 130 -0.63 -10.11 15.50
CA PRO A 130 -0.45 -9.53 14.17
C PRO A 130 -1.19 -8.21 13.99
N ILE A 131 -0.52 -7.24 13.36
CA ILE A 131 -1.12 -5.98 12.99
C ILE A 131 -1.56 -6.08 11.53
N ILE A 132 -2.81 -5.74 11.25
CA ILE A 132 -3.38 -5.68 9.92
C ILE A 132 -3.52 -4.20 9.55
N PHE A 133 -2.94 -3.79 8.43
CA PHE A 133 -2.88 -2.38 8.01
C PHE A 133 -4.26 -1.87 7.56
N ARG A 134 -5.00 -2.65 6.74
CA ARG A 134 -6.40 -2.45 6.31
C ARG A 134 -6.68 -1.30 5.36
N ASP A 135 -5.77 -0.37 5.15
CA ASP A 135 -5.95 0.79 4.25
C ASP A 135 -4.80 0.94 3.26
N LEU A 136 -4.34 -0.17 2.70
CA LEU A 136 -3.31 -0.13 1.68
C LEU A 136 -3.93 0.37 0.36
N LYS A 137 -3.49 1.56 -0.06
CA LYS A 137 -3.89 2.24 -1.30
C LYS A 137 -2.76 3.17 -1.74
N PRO A 138 -2.71 3.61 -3.00
CA PRO A 138 -1.66 4.50 -3.49
C PRO A 138 -1.51 5.80 -2.69
N GLY A 139 -2.60 6.39 -2.19
CA GLY A 139 -2.56 7.60 -1.35
C GLY A 139 -1.92 7.41 0.03
N ASN A 140 -1.78 6.16 0.53
CA ASN A 140 -1.16 5.85 1.82
C ASN A 140 0.27 5.27 1.67
N ILE A 141 0.83 5.30 0.47
CA ILE A 141 2.18 4.86 0.16
C ILE A 141 2.97 6.09 -0.29
N MET A 142 3.95 6.52 0.51
CA MET A 142 4.87 7.60 0.17
C MET A 142 6.04 7.04 -0.63
N ARG A 143 6.38 7.69 -1.74
CA ARG A 143 7.57 7.44 -2.53
C ARG A 143 8.57 8.57 -2.29
N THR A 144 9.69 8.26 -1.67
CA THR A 144 10.76 9.22 -1.42
C THR A 144 11.46 9.61 -2.73
N PRO A 145 12.25 10.71 -2.74
CA PRO A 145 13.06 11.09 -3.91
C PRO A 145 14.09 10.03 -4.34
N THR A 146 14.46 9.11 -3.45
CA THR A 146 15.35 7.98 -3.77
C THR A 146 14.62 6.76 -4.33
N GLY A 147 13.28 6.81 -4.39
CA GLY A 147 12.43 5.70 -4.87
C GLY A 147 12.06 4.68 -3.78
N GLN A 148 12.47 4.91 -2.52
CA GLN A 148 12.06 4.10 -1.39
C GLN A 148 10.58 4.35 -1.09
N LEU A 149 9.87 3.29 -0.66
CA LEU A 149 8.46 3.37 -0.28
C LEU A 149 8.29 3.27 1.22
N ASP A 150 7.43 4.12 1.76
CA ASP A 150 7.05 4.13 3.17
C ASP A 150 5.52 4.07 3.28
N LEU A 151 4.99 3.27 4.23
CA LEU A 151 3.55 3.26 4.52
C LEU A 151 3.24 4.33 5.55
N ILE A 152 2.20 5.11 5.26
CA ILE A 152 1.68 6.15 6.14
C ILE A 152 0.21 5.88 6.48
N ASP A 153 -0.32 6.54 7.50
CA ASP A 153 -1.72 6.51 7.94
C ASP A 153 -2.22 5.16 8.49
N PHE A 154 -2.01 4.96 9.77
CA PHE A 154 -2.42 3.79 10.54
C PHE A 154 -3.81 3.92 11.18
N GLY A 155 -4.61 4.92 10.79
CA GLY A 155 -5.88 5.27 11.46
C GLY A 155 -6.91 4.15 11.55
N ILE A 156 -6.82 3.14 10.67
CA ILE A 156 -7.70 1.95 10.73
C ILE A 156 -6.95 0.63 10.90
N ALA A 157 -5.63 0.68 11.10
CA ALA A 157 -4.85 -0.51 11.44
C ALA A 157 -5.33 -1.11 12.78
N ARG A 158 -5.21 -2.42 12.93
CA ARG A 158 -5.62 -3.10 14.16
C ARG A 158 -4.86 -4.40 14.39
N TYR A 159 -4.82 -4.78 15.66
CA TYR A 159 -4.37 -6.10 16.06
C TYR A 159 -5.40 -7.19 15.71
N PHE A 160 -4.92 -8.30 15.18
CA PHE A 160 -5.72 -9.50 15.03
C PHE A 160 -6.11 -10.06 16.40
N LYS A 161 -7.40 -10.36 16.62
CA LYS A 161 -7.90 -10.93 17.88
C LYS A 161 -8.40 -12.35 17.65
N PRO A 162 -7.63 -13.39 18.04
CA PRO A 162 -8.09 -14.77 17.92
C PRO A 162 -9.45 -14.99 18.58
N GLY A 163 -10.35 -15.75 17.91
CA GLY A 163 -11.68 -16.06 18.44
C GLY A 163 -12.77 -15.01 18.20
N GLN A 164 -12.45 -13.85 17.64
CA GLN A 164 -13.45 -12.85 17.23
C GLN A 164 -14.05 -13.25 15.88
N ALA A 165 -15.39 -13.38 15.81
CA ALA A 165 -16.06 -13.85 14.59
C ALA A 165 -16.12 -12.79 13.48
N LYS A 166 -16.17 -11.49 13.82
CA LYS A 166 -16.24 -10.38 12.87
C LYS A 166 -15.70 -9.08 13.47
N ASP A 167 -15.36 -8.14 12.60
CA ASP A 167 -14.95 -6.81 13.00
C ASP A 167 -16.14 -5.97 13.48
N THR A 168 -15.87 -5.04 14.40
CA THR A 168 -16.90 -4.21 15.01
C THR A 168 -17.43 -3.11 14.10
N VAL A 169 -16.59 -2.66 13.13
CA VAL A 169 -16.89 -1.58 12.20
C VAL A 169 -16.34 -1.93 10.82
N ALA A 170 -17.14 -1.72 9.77
CA ALA A 170 -16.68 -1.79 8.40
C ALA A 170 -15.80 -0.58 8.09
N LEU A 171 -14.54 -0.79 7.75
CA LEU A 171 -13.55 0.26 7.50
C LEU A 171 -12.64 -0.12 6.33
N GLY A 172 -12.19 0.88 5.59
CA GLY A 172 -11.27 0.76 4.48
C GLY A 172 -11.68 1.60 3.29
N SER A 173 -10.74 1.86 2.40
CA SER A 173 -10.96 2.64 1.18
C SER A 173 -11.72 1.81 0.15
N LEU A 174 -12.76 2.41 -0.43
CA LEU A 174 -13.60 1.77 -1.45
C LEU A 174 -12.73 1.20 -2.59
N GLY A 175 -13.00 -0.02 -3.01
CA GLY A 175 -12.27 -0.71 -4.08
C GLY A 175 -10.98 -1.40 -3.62
N TYR A 176 -10.26 -0.86 -2.63
CA TYR A 176 -9.02 -1.46 -2.09
C TYR A 176 -9.28 -2.36 -0.88
N ALA A 177 -10.28 -2.03 -0.08
CA ALA A 177 -10.63 -2.81 1.09
C ALA A 177 -11.16 -4.19 0.72
N ALA A 178 -10.66 -5.22 1.39
CA ALA A 178 -11.07 -6.60 1.19
C ALA A 178 -12.55 -6.80 1.57
N PRO A 179 -13.28 -7.74 0.91
CA PRO A 179 -14.71 -7.96 1.14
C PRO A 179 -15.09 -8.19 2.59
N GLU A 180 -14.23 -8.87 3.37
CA GLU A 180 -14.46 -9.12 4.81
C GLU A 180 -14.41 -7.83 5.64
N GLN A 181 -13.74 -6.76 5.19
CA GLN A 181 -13.68 -5.47 5.89
C GLN A 181 -15.05 -4.76 5.94
N TYR A 182 -15.97 -5.16 5.08
CA TYR A 182 -17.35 -4.64 5.10
C TYR A 182 -18.26 -5.33 6.13
N GLY A 183 -17.67 -5.86 7.20
CA GLY A 183 -18.40 -6.37 8.38
C GLY A 183 -18.97 -7.78 8.25
N LYS A 184 -18.56 -8.54 7.23
CA LYS A 184 -19.02 -9.93 7.02
C LYS A 184 -18.25 -10.95 7.85
N ALA A 185 -16.95 -10.67 8.15
CA ALA A 185 -16.07 -11.54 8.92
C ALA A 185 -14.99 -10.71 9.61
N GLN A 186 -14.16 -11.36 10.45
CA GLN A 186 -12.96 -10.71 10.99
C GLN A 186 -11.90 -10.60 9.90
N THR A 187 -11.26 -9.43 9.81
CA THR A 187 -10.09 -9.24 8.94
C THR A 187 -8.88 -10.03 9.47
N THR A 188 -8.13 -10.60 8.54
CA THR A 188 -6.87 -11.31 8.79
C THR A 188 -5.75 -10.64 7.99
N PRO A 189 -4.47 -11.00 8.18
CA PRO A 189 -3.38 -10.54 7.31
C PRO A 189 -3.65 -10.69 5.80
N ARG A 190 -4.51 -11.62 5.41
CA ARG A 190 -4.92 -11.78 4.00
C ARG A 190 -5.78 -10.64 3.45
N ALA A 191 -6.30 -9.74 4.31
CA ALA A 191 -6.94 -8.51 3.86
C ALA A 191 -5.92 -7.56 3.20
N ASP A 192 -4.72 -7.43 3.79
CA ASP A 192 -3.66 -6.61 3.21
C ASP A 192 -3.10 -7.21 1.90
N ILE A 193 -3.12 -8.55 1.77
CA ILE A 193 -2.79 -9.22 0.50
C ILE A 193 -3.78 -8.83 -0.60
N TYR A 194 -5.08 -8.79 -0.29
CA TYR A 194 -6.10 -8.32 -1.23
C TYR A 194 -5.85 -6.87 -1.65
N SER A 195 -5.63 -5.98 -0.68
CA SER A 195 -5.38 -4.56 -0.94
C SER A 195 -4.10 -4.35 -1.77
N LEU A 196 -3.03 -5.13 -1.52
CA LEU A 196 -1.82 -5.12 -2.35
C LEU A 196 -2.14 -5.56 -3.79
N GLY A 197 -2.97 -6.61 -3.97
CA GLY A 197 -3.44 -7.03 -5.29
C GLY A 197 -4.17 -5.92 -6.03
N ALA A 198 -5.05 -5.18 -5.34
CA ALA A 198 -5.80 -4.05 -5.90
C ALA A 198 -4.85 -2.90 -6.33
N VAL A 199 -3.86 -2.56 -5.50
CA VAL A 199 -2.83 -1.57 -5.82
C VAL A 199 -2.04 -1.98 -7.06
N LEU A 200 -1.49 -3.21 -7.10
CA LEU A 200 -0.71 -3.68 -8.25
C LEU A 200 -1.56 -3.72 -9.54
N HIS A 201 -2.82 -4.15 -9.44
CA HIS A 201 -3.74 -4.14 -10.57
C HIS A 201 -3.97 -2.73 -11.12
N GLN A 202 -4.25 -1.75 -10.26
CA GLN A 202 -4.43 -0.35 -10.66
C GLN A 202 -3.18 0.20 -11.34
N LEU A 203 -1.99 0.01 -10.77
CA LEU A 203 -0.74 0.53 -11.32
C LEU A 203 -0.44 -0.02 -12.72
N LEU A 204 -0.89 -1.26 -13.03
CA LEU A 204 -0.74 -1.91 -14.33
C LEU A 204 -1.83 -1.52 -15.33
N THR A 205 -3.06 -1.27 -14.87
CA THR A 205 -4.23 -1.10 -15.75
C THR A 205 -4.74 0.33 -15.81
N THR A 206 -4.33 1.20 -14.88
CA THR A 206 -4.86 2.57 -14.66
C THR A 206 -6.32 2.63 -14.19
N ARG A 207 -6.96 1.49 -13.97
CA ARG A 207 -8.35 1.44 -13.50
C ARG A 207 -8.38 1.65 -11.99
N ASP A 208 -9.03 2.72 -11.55
CA ASP A 208 -9.28 2.94 -10.14
C ASP A 208 -10.30 1.89 -9.64
N PRO A 209 -9.95 1.05 -8.67
CA PRO A 209 -10.87 0.05 -8.14
C PRO A 209 -12.07 0.65 -7.40
N SER A 210 -12.05 1.94 -7.06
CA SER A 210 -13.18 2.63 -6.46
C SER A 210 -14.34 2.88 -7.43
N ASP A 211 -14.05 2.94 -8.74
CA ASP A 211 -15.08 3.13 -9.78
C ASP A 211 -15.98 1.91 -9.94
N ALA A 212 -15.42 0.70 -9.75
CA ALA A 212 -16.14 -0.56 -9.82
C ALA A 212 -15.60 -1.55 -8.78
N PRO A 213 -16.00 -1.42 -7.49
CA PRO A 213 -15.48 -2.25 -6.41
C PRO A 213 -15.69 -3.74 -6.68
N PHE A 214 -14.63 -4.53 -6.45
CA PHE A 214 -14.58 -5.98 -6.67
C PHE A 214 -14.58 -6.43 -8.14
N ASP A 215 -14.55 -5.50 -9.10
CA ASP A 215 -14.43 -5.80 -10.54
C ASP A 215 -12.99 -5.54 -11.01
N PHE A 216 -12.23 -6.61 -11.17
CA PHE A 216 -10.84 -6.59 -11.63
C PHE A 216 -10.71 -7.33 -12.95
N PRO A 217 -10.84 -6.63 -14.09
CA PRO A 217 -10.69 -7.27 -15.40
C PRO A 217 -9.26 -7.78 -15.60
N PRO A 218 -9.04 -8.70 -16.55
CA PRO A 218 -7.72 -9.20 -16.92
C PRO A 218 -6.74 -8.06 -17.19
N LEU A 219 -5.46 -8.25 -16.82
CA LEU A 219 -4.39 -7.28 -17.06
C LEU A 219 -4.19 -7.01 -18.56
N ARG A 220 -4.53 -7.98 -19.39
CA ARG A 220 -4.46 -7.91 -20.85
C ARG A 220 -5.78 -8.36 -21.47
N PRO A 221 -6.22 -7.73 -22.59
CA PRO A 221 -7.24 -8.35 -23.41
C PRO A 221 -6.75 -9.74 -23.85
N LYS A 222 -7.59 -10.77 -23.79
CA LYS A 222 -7.26 -12.08 -24.35
C LYS A 222 -6.93 -11.90 -25.82
N SER A 223 -5.64 -11.99 -26.18
CA SER A 223 -5.23 -11.92 -27.57
C SER A 223 -5.69 -13.17 -28.30
N SER A 224 -6.38 -12.98 -29.41
CA SER A 224 -6.71 -14.04 -30.37
C SER A 224 -5.45 -14.42 -31.19
N HIS A 225 -4.37 -14.83 -30.51
CA HIS A 225 -3.17 -15.28 -31.22
C HIS A 225 -3.37 -16.72 -31.70
N THR A 226 -3.37 -16.87 -33.02
CA THR A 226 -3.23 -18.18 -33.66
C THR A 226 -1.79 -18.69 -33.47
N PRO A 227 -1.58 -19.99 -33.13
CA PRO A 227 -0.28 -20.52 -32.69
C PRO A 227 0.82 -20.64 -33.77
N ASN A 228 0.73 -20.03 -34.93
CA ASN A 228 1.54 -20.35 -36.12
C ASN A 228 2.45 -19.25 -36.67
N ASP A 229 2.90 -18.26 -35.84
CA ASP A 229 3.84 -17.25 -36.31
C ASP A 229 5.27 -17.55 -35.81
N PRO A 230 6.29 -17.73 -36.72
CA PRO A 230 7.67 -18.07 -36.31
C PRO A 230 8.45 -16.95 -35.59
N GLY A 231 7.91 -15.74 -35.49
CA GLY A 231 8.43 -14.66 -34.64
C GLY A 231 8.13 -14.85 -33.14
N SER A 232 7.48 -15.93 -32.78
CA SER A 232 6.70 -16.14 -31.56
C SER A 232 7.46 -16.55 -30.30
N LEU A 233 8.75 -16.86 -30.31
CA LEU A 233 9.44 -17.37 -29.10
C LEU A 233 9.58 -16.31 -28.01
N THR A 234 9.83 -15.08 -28.36
CA THR A 234 9.95 -13.95 -27.41
C THR A 234 8.61 -13.43 -26.93
N THR A 235 7.63 -13.36 -27.80
CA THR A 235 6.22 -13.09 -27.43
C THR A 235 5.75 -14.15 -26.44
N SER A 236 6.08 -15.41 -26.66
CA SER A 236 5.74 -16.53 -25.78
C SER A 236 6.30 -16.41 -24.37
N ILE A 237 7.55 -15.95 -24.18
CA ILE A 237 8.16 -15.83 -22.83
C ILE A 237 7.55 -14.68 -22.04
N VAL A 238 7.33 -13.52 -22.68
CA VAL A 238 6.66 -12.38 -22.06
C VAL A 238 5.21 -12.73 -21.70
N ASP A 239 4.54 -13.50 -22.55
CA ASP A 239 3.18 -13.97 -22.29
C ASP A 239 3.12 -14.88 -21.07
N VAL A 240 4.03 -15.85 -20.95
CA VAL A 240 4.13 -16.73 -19.77
C VAL A 240 4.38 -15.93 -18.50
N LEU A 241 5.24 -14.91 -18.55
CA LEU A 241 5.49 -14.03 -17.40
C LEU A 241 4.24 -13.25 -17.00
N MET A 242 3.56 -12.65 -17.99
CA MET A 242 2.34 -11.89 -17.74
C MET A 242 1.20 -12.79 -17.23
N ASP A 243 1.08 -14.02 -17.73
CA ASP A 243 0.11 -14.99 -17.22
C ASP A 243 0.39 -15.38 -15.76
N LYS A 244 1.67 -15.51 -15.38
CA LYS A 244 2.06 -15.73 -13.98
C LYS A 244 1.65 -14.55 -13.09
N LEU A 245 1.95 -13.32 -13.53
CA LEU A 245 1.60 -12.11 -12.77
C LEU A 245 0.09 -11.95 -12.65
N GLU A 246 -0.65 -12.16 -13.74
CA GLU A 246 -2.12 -12.12 -13.74
C GLU A 246 -2.70 -13.19 -12.80
N THR A 247 -2.18 -14.40 -12.83
CA THR A 247 -2.59 -15.49 -11.93
C THR A 247 -2.35 -15.13 -10.47
N LEU A 248 -1.17 -14.56 -10.15
CA LEU A 248 -0.85 -14.12 -8.80
C LEU A 248 -1.81 -13.04 -8.33
N ILE A 249 -1.97 -11.95 -9.10
CA ILE A 249 -2.86 -10.84 -8.76
C ILE A 249 -4.32 -11.31 -8.63
N ALA A 250 -4.80 -12.15 -9.54
CA ALA A 250 -6.15 -12.73 -9.47
C ALA A 250 -6.34 -13.58 -8.21
N SER A 251 -5.33 -14.34 -7.79
CA SER A 251 -5.38 -15.11 -6.55
C SER A 251 -5.45 -14.21 -5.31
N MET A 252 -4.72 -13.09 -5.30
CA MET A 252 -4.76 -12.10 -4.22
C MET A 252 -6.14 -11.43 -4.11
N LEU A 253 -6.79 -11.16 -5.24
CA LEU A 253 -8.10 -10.49 -5.35
C LEU A 253 -9.30 -11.44 -5.18
N THR A 254 -9.07 -12.71 -4.89
CA THR A 254 -10.14 -13.68 -4.69
C THR A 254 -11.04 -13.27 -3.52
N MET A 255 -12.36 -13.31 -3.73
CA MET A 255 -13.38 -12.97 -2.71
C MET A 255 -13.31 -13.89 -1.49
N ASP A 256 -13.03 -15.18 -1.73
CA ASP A 256 -12.84 -16.19 -0.68
C ASP A 256 -11.44 -16.06 -0.05
N VAL A 257 -11.39 -15.61 1.19
CA VAL A 257 -10.15 -15.42 1.96
C VAL A 257 -9.29 -16.69 2.01
N ALA A 258 -9.92 -17.88 2.06
CA ALA A 258 -9.20 -19.14 2.15
C ALA A 258 -8.43 -19.49 0.86
N LYS A 259 -8.85 -18.96 -0.27
CA LYS A 259 -8.23 -19.17 -1.59
C LYS A 259 -7.13 -18.16 -1.93
N ARG A 260 -6.99 -17.09 -1.15
CA ARG A 260 -5.88 -16.15 -1.31
C ARG A 260 -4.56 -16.79 -0.91
N PRO A 261 -3.41 -16.23 -1.33
CA PRO A 261 -2.09 -16.62 -0.83
C PRO A 261 -2.09 -16.78 0.69
N PRO A 262 -1.36 -17.78 1.22
CA PRO A 262 -1.38 -18.07 2.66
C PRO A 262 -0.87 -16.91 3.51
N ASP A 263 0.14 -16.23 3.03
CA ASP A 263 0.82 -15.11 3.68
C ASP A 263 1.52 -14.20 2.66
N ILE A 264 2.06 -13.10 3.15
CA ILE A 264 2.76 -12.11 2.31
C ILE A 264 4.15 -12.61 1.85
N ALA A 265 4.76 -13.55 2.57
CA ALA A 265 6.04 -14.15 2.17
C ALA A 265 5.90 -14.96 0.88
N TYR A 266 4.79 -15.67 0.72
CA TYR A 266 4.45 -16.35 -0.53
C TYR A 266 4.33 -15.34 -1.69
N VAL A 267 3.59 -14.24 -1.50
CA VAL A 267 3.43 -13.19 -2.53
C VAL A 267 4.79 -12.60 -2.92
N LYS A 268 5.64 -12.30 -1.93
CA LYS A 268 7.00 -11.80 -2.14
C LYS A 268 7.83 -12.77 -2.98
N GLN A 269 7.80 -14.06 -2.68
CA GLN A 269 8.53 -15.09 -3.44
C GLN A 269 8.08 -15.16 -4.89
N GLU A 270 6.76 -15.16 -5.16
CA GLU A 270 6.23 -15.17 -6.52
C GLU A 270 6.62 -13.89 -7.29
N LEU A 271 6.54 -12.72 -6.66
CA LEU A 271 6.99 -11.46 -7.27
C LEU A 271 8.50 -11.47 -7.57
N GLN A 272 9.33 -12.07 -6.70
CA GLN A 272 10.77 -12.23 -6.95
C GLN A 272 11.04 -13.10 -8.17
N ILE A 273 10.33 -14.23 -8.30
CA ILE A 273 10.45 -15.12 -9.47
C ILE A 273 10.06 -14.36 -10.75
N ILE A 274 8.95 -13.64 -10.73
CA ILE A 274 8.47 -12.86 -11.88
C ILE A 274 9.47 -11.74 -12.24
N SER A 275 9.99 -11.03 -11.25
CA SER A 275 11.00 -9.97 -11.45
C SER A 275 12.31 -10.50 -12.02
N GLN A 276 12.76 -11.67 -11.55
CA GLN A 276 13.95 -12.33 -12.09
C GLN A 276 13.74 -12.73 -13.55
N LEU A 277 12.62 -13.36 -13.87
CA LEU A 277 12.28 -13.74 -15.26
C LEU A 277 12.24 -12.50 -16.17
N TRP A 278 11.64 -11.40 -15.71
CA TRP A 278 11.62 -10.14 -16.45
C TRP A 278 13.04 -9.62 -16.72
N SER A 279 13.89 -9.61 -15.70
CA SER A 279 15.29 -9.16 -15.81
C SER A 279 16.10 -10.02 -16.79
N ASP A 280 15.88 -11.33 -16.80
CA ASP A 280 16.58 -12.26 -17.69
C ASP A 280 16.17 -12.08 -19.14
N ILE A 281 14.88 -11.84 -19.39
CA ILE A 281 14.36 -11.47 -20.73
C ILE A 281 15.06 -10.21 -21.21
N TYR A 282 15.09 -9.15 -20.38
CA TYR A 282 15.64 -7.85 -20.77
C TYR A 282 17.16 -7.94 -21.03
N ARG A 283 17.92 -8.69 -20.22
CA ARG A 283 19.37 -8.95 -20.43
C ARG A 283 19.66 -9.80 -21.66
N GLY A 284 18.79 -10.73 -21.99
CA GLY A 284 18.91 -11.58 -23.19
C GLY A 284 18.80 -10.79 -24.50
N TYR A 285 17.94 -9.73 -24.49
CA TYR A 285 17.77 -8.84 -25.67
C TYR A 285 18.96 -7.88 -25.89
N TRP A 286 19.70 -7.53 -24.84
CA TRP A 286 20.79 -6.55 -24.90
C TRP A 286 22.20 -7.17 -24.99
N ARG A 287 22.35 -8.44 -25.35
CA ARG A 287 23.67 -8.95 -25.76
C ARG A 287 23.97 -8.40 -27.16
N PRO A 288 24.95 -7.46 -27.31
CA PRO A 288 25.42 -7.10 -28.64
C PRO A 288 25.95 -8.39 -29.28
N GLN A 289 25.49 -8.68 -30.50
CA GLN A 289 26.09 -9.71 -31.33
C GLN A 289 27.58 -9.35 -31.45
N ARG A 290 28.42 -9.94 -30.61
CA ARG A 290 29.88 -9.86 -30.76
C ARG A 290 30.20 -10.48 -32.09
N GLY A 291 30.66 -9.63 -32.98
CA GLY A 291 31.14 -9.81 -34.32
C GLY A 291 31.54 -11.22 -34.75
N MET A 292 30.93 -11.65 -35.80
CA MET A 292 31.64 -12.41 -36.82
C MET A 292 32.50 -11.39 -37.61
N SER A 293 33.71 -11.14 -37.10
CA SER A 293 34.80 -10.62 -37.94
C SER A 293 35.47 -11.83 -38.61
N ARG A 294 35.29 -11.91 -39.90
CA ARG A 294 36.25 -12.58 -40.75
C ARG A 294 37.32 -11.60 -41.17
#